data_a5e864571019148b34418901b071c6d2
#
_entry.id   a5e864571019148b34418901b071c6d2
#
_cell.length_a   1.000
_cell.length_b   1.000
_cell.length_c   1.000
_cell.angle_alpha   90.00
_cell.angle_beta   90.00
_cell.angle_gamma   90.00
#
_symmetry.space_group_name_H-M   'P 1'
#
loop_
_entity.id
_entity.type
_entity.pdbx_description
1 polymer ?
#
loop_
_entity_poly.entity_id
_entity_poly.type
_entity_poly.pdbx_seq_one_letter_code
_entity_poly.pdbx_strand_id
1 'polypeptide(L)'
;MPKKVKMGNVINLISLEGYLKKLKTDGGMWEFKPGKWIIKHLEVEGLAQHYNIETNIDLVHCDLDKDVAVVKAVALHKTKKFITLGEASPKNNQFEYPVAIAEKRAVDRAILKALGIHGNVYSDQEMPNKKSNNNENTGIKLDHADIIEQRIKTCTHQANLEQLKSQNKKFLTELKTQDLPRFEKLKKAFVDRNQQFTKG
;
A
#
# COMPACT_ATOMS: atom_id res chain seq x y z
N MET A 1 -4.81 -6.86 -56.36
CA MET A 1 -3.56 -6.88 -55.61
C MET A 1 -3.87 -6.80 -54.13
N PRO A 2 -3.53 -7.80 -53.31
CA PRO A 2 -3.83 -7.76 -51.89
C PRO A 2 -2.85 -6.79 -51.19
N LYS A 3 -3.40 -5.88 -50.36
CA LYS A 3 -2.64 -4.95 -49.55
C LYS A 3 -1.84 -5.75 -48.47
N LYS A 4 -0.51 -5.61 -48.49
CA LYS A 4 0.36 -6.10 -47.43
C LYS A 4 -0.04 -5.46 -46.09
N VAL A 5 -0.58 -6.24 -45.19
CA VAL A 5 -0.76 -5.88 -43.77
C VAL A 5 0.67 -5.74 -43.19
N LYS A 6 1.01 -4.53 -42.74
CA LYS A 6 2.24 -4.29 -42.01
C LYS A 6 2.18 -5.14 -40.73
N MET A 7 3.10 -6.11 -40.60
CA MET A 7 3.37 -6.79 -39.34
C MET A 7 3.71 -5.73 -38.28
N GLY A 8 2.90 -5.70 -37.23
CA GLY A 8 3.13 -4.86 -36.07
C GLY A 8 4.51 -5.12 -35.47
N ASN A 9 5.09 -4.08 -34.90
CA ASN A 9 6.36 -4.11 -34.19
C ASN A 9 6.45 -5.32 -33.26
N VAL A 10 7.43 -6.19 -33.49
CA VAL A 10 7.84 -7.21 -32.53
C VAL A 10 8.39 -6.46 -31.32
N ILE A 11 7.56 -6.25 -30.30
CA ILE A 11 8.03 -5.74 -29.02
C ILE A 11 9.00 -6.79 -28.50
N ASN A 12 10.28 -6.46 -28.42
CA ASN A 12 11.30 -7.27 -27.75
C ASN A 12 10.93 -7.36 -26.27
N LEU A 13 10.17 -8.39 -25.90
CA LEU A 13 9.82 -8.67 -24.51
C LEU A 13 11.11 -8.97 -23.74
N ILE A 14 11.43 -8.14 -22.78
CA ILE A 14 12.53 -8.40 -21.85
C ILE A 14 12.22 -9.74 -21.17
N SER A 15 13.21 -10.62 -20.99
CA SER A 15 13.00 -11.86 -20.26
C SER A 15 12.55 -11.59 -18.82
N LEU A 16 11.77 -12.52 -18.24
CA LEU A 16 11.29 -12.37 -16.85
C LEU A 16 12.43 -12.13 -15.87
N GLU A 17 13.54 -12.85 -16.05
CA GLU A 17 14.75 -12.67 -15.24
C GLU A 17 15.33 -11.25 -15.37
N GLY A 18 15.42 -10.74 -16.59
CA GLY A 18 15.87 -9.36 -16.86
C GLY A 18 14.96 -8.32 -16.23
N TYR A 19 13.63 -8.53 -16.32
CA TYR A 19 12.64 -7.63 -15.69
C TYR A 19 12.78 -7.63 -14.18
N LEU A 20 12.84 -8.81 -13.53
CA LEU A 20 13.00 -8.94 -12.09
C LEU A 20 14.35 -8.35 -11.61
N LYS A 21 15.43 -8.51 -12.38
CA LYS A 21 16.71 -7.89 -12.07
C LYS A 21 16.61 -6.36 -12.05
N LYS A 22 15.92 -5.77 -13.03
CA LYS A 22 15.64 -4.34 -13.06
C LYS A 22 14.87 -3.89 -11.83
N LEU A 23 13.78 -4.58 -11.47
CA LEU A 23 12.97 -4.24 -10.30
C LEU A 23 13.78 -4.25 -8.99
N LYS A 24 14.72 -5.18 -8.84
CA LYS A 24 15.63 -5.22 -7.68
C LYS A 24 16.51 -3.98 -7.61
N THR A 25 17.00 -3.51 -8.76
CA THR A 25 17.84 -2.30 -8.85
C THR A 25 17.01 -1.03 -8.57
N ASP A 26 15.80 -0.96 -9.11
CA ASP A 26 14.93 0.22 -9.04
C ASP A 26 14.13 0.32 -7.72
N GLY A 27 14.29 -0.66 -6.82
CA GLY A 27 13.56 -0.70 -5.54
C GLY A 27 12.07 -1.06 -5.67
N GLY A 28 11.67 -1.65 -6.80
CA GLY A 28 10.34 -2.23 -7.01
C GLY A 28 10.18 -3.62 -6.36
N MET A 29 11.32 -4.23 -5.99
CA MET A 29 11.39 -5.56 -5.40
C MET A 29 12.56 -5.65 -4.42
N TRP A 30 12.38 -6.31 -3.26
CA TRP A 30 13.42 -6.48 -2.24
C TRP A 30 13.37 -7.88 -1.61
N GLU A 31 14.48 -8.32 -1.07
CA GLU A 31 14.56 -9.59 -0.38
C GLU A 31 14.03 -9.45 1.06
N PHE A 32 13.09 -10.32 1.43
CA PHE A 32 12.48 -10.37 2.76
C PHE A 32 13.16 -11.39 3.67
N LYS A 33 13.50 -12.53 3.09
CA LYS A 33 14.28 -13.63 3.70
C LYS A 33 15.10 -14.28 2.60
N PRO A 34 16.18 -15.01 2.91
CA PRO A 34 16.98 -15.69 1.90
C PRO A 34 16.14 -16.46 0.88
N GLY A 35 16.22 -16.07 -0.38
CA GLY A 35 15.47 -16.64 -1.50
C GLY A 35 13.97 -16.30 -1.54
N LYS A 36 13.47 -15.42 -0.67
CA LYS A 36 12.07 -14.93 -0.66
C LYS A 36 12.03 -13.44 -0.88
N TRP A 37 11.28 -13.03 -1.89
CA TRP A 37 11.24 -11.66 -2.39
C TRP A 37 9.86 -11.05 -2.23
N ILE A 38 9.81 -9.76 -1.97
CA ILE A 38 8.59 -8.96 -1.98
C ILE A 38 8.65 -8.04 -3.20
N ILE A 39 7.53 -7.95 -3.91
CA ILE A 39 7.34 -7.07 -5.05
C ILE A 39 6.19 -6.10 -4.75
N LYS A 40 6.33 -4.84 -5.17
CA LYS A 40 5.24 -3.87 -5.05
C LYS A 40 4.07 -4.25 -5.94
N HIS A 41 2.85 -4.04 -5.47
CA HIS A 41 1.62 -4.26 -6.24
C HIS A 41 1.67 -3.58 -7.62
N LEU A 42 2.09 -2.32 -7.69
CA LEU A 42 2.24 -1.58 -8.96
C LEU A 42 3.14 -2.31 -9.98
N GLU A 43 4.20 -2.94 -9.49
CA GLU A 43 5.13 -3.68 -10.36
C GLU A 43 4.54 -5.02 -10.82
N VAL A 44 3.65 -5.62 -10.01
CA VAL A 44 2.90 -6.82 -10.41
C VAL A 44 1.93 -6.49 -11.54
N GLU A 45 1.24 -5.34 -11.46
CA GLU A 45 0.41 -4.83 -12.57
C GLU A 45 1.25 -4.56 -13.83
N GLY A 46 2.44 -3.98 -13.67
CA GLY A 46 3.40 -3.78 -14.75
C GLY A 46 3.83 -5.10 -15.43
N LEU A 47 4.06 -6.14 -14.62
CA LEU A 47 4.34 -7.49 -15.14
C LEU A 47 3.15 -8.05 -15.93
N ALA A 48 1.91 -7.87 -15.44
CA ALA A 48 0.71 -8.33 -16.13
C ALA A 48 0.59 -7.67 -17.51
N GLN A 49 0.79 -6.37 -17.60
CA GLN A 49 0.78 -5.62 -18.87
C GLN A 49 1.89 -6.10 -19.79
N HIS A 50 3.12 -6.26 -19.28
CA HIS A 50 4.29 -6.65 -20.08
C HIS A 50 4.13 -8.05 -20.69
N TYR A 51 3.52 -9.00 -19.96
CA TYR A 51 3.35 -10.38 -20.39
C TYR A 51 1.95 -10.69 -20.95
N ASN A 52 1.11 -9.66 -21.16
CA ASN A 52 -0.28 -9.79 -21.65
C ASN A 52 -1.07 -10.79 -20.81
N ILE A 53 -1.06 -10.64 -19.50
CA ILE A 53 -1.84 -11.43 -18.56
C ILE A 53 -3.14 -10.68 -18.30
N GLU A 54 -4.26 -11.28 -18.69
CA GLU A 54 -5.60 -10.77 -18.42
C GLU A 54 -6.08 -11.27 -17.07
N THR A 55 -6.73 -10.42 -16.28
CA THR A 55 -7.27 -10.79 -14.98
C THR A 55 -8.76 -10.51 -14.91
N ASN A 56 -9.51 -11.44 -14.30
CA ASN A 56 -10.91 -11.26 -13.93
C ASN A 56 -11.08 -11.56 -12.45
N ILE A 57 -12.00 -10.84 -11.81
CA ILE A 57 -12.29 -10.99 -10.39
C ILE A 57 -13.77 -11.31 -10.16
N ASP A 58 -14.02 -12.11 -9.11
CA ASP A 58 -15.36 -12.36 -8.57
C ASP A 58 -15.32 -12.10 -7.05
N LEU A 59 -16.28 -11.34 -6.53
CA LEU A 59 -16.46 -11.18 -5.09
C LEU A 59 -17.14 -12.45 -4.54
N VAL A 60 -16.40 -13.22 -3.74
CA VAL A 60 -16.87 -14.49 -3.18
C VAL A 60 -17.65 -14.27 -1.89
N HIS A 61 -17.15 -13.38 -1.03
CA HIS A 61 -17.76 -13.04 0.25
C HIS A 61 -17.43 -11.62 0.64
N CYS A 62 -18.39 -10.92 1.26
CA CYS A 62 -18.19 -9.60 1.82
C CYS A 62 -19.12 -9.41 3.02
N ASP A 63 -18.52 -9.02 4.16
CA ASP A 63 -19.22 -8.63 5.38
C ASP A 63 -18.54 -7.33 5.87
N LEU A 64 -19.12 -6.20 5.48
CA LEU A 64 -18.52 -4.89 5.79
C LEU A 64 -18.64 -4.53 7.27
N ASP A 65 -19.65 -5.09 7.99
CA ASP A 65 -19.80 -4.87 9.43
C ASP A 65 -18.68 -5.54 10.23
N LYS A 66 -18.10 -6.60 9.67
CA LYS A 66 -16.97 -7.34 10.25
C LYS A 66 -15.63 -7.05 9.59
N ASP A 67 -15.58 -6.14 8.61
CA ASP A 67 -14.38 -5.83 7.82
C ASP A 67 -13.76 -7.07 7.15
N VAL A 68 -14.61 -7.96 6.61
CA VAL A 68 -14.19 -9.20 5.96
C VAL A 68 -14.55 -9.17 4.48
N ALA A 69 -13.59 -9.51 3.62
CA ALA A 69 -13.84 -9.74 2.21
C ALA A 69 -12.99 -10.91 1.68
N VAL A 70 -13.55 -11.65 0.73
CA VAL A 70 -12.86 -12.70 -0.03
C VAL A 70 -13.15 -12.47 -1.51
N VAL A 71 -12.09 -12.34 -2.29
CA VAL A 71 -12.13 -12.13 -3.74
C VAL A 71 -11.43 -13.30 -4.42
N LYS A 72 -12.05 -13.84 -5.48
CA LYS A 72 -11.43 -14.79 -6.40
C LYS A 72 -10.89 -14.02 -7.59
N ALA A 73 -9.63 -14.28 -7.95
CA ALA A 73 -9.05 -13.80 -9.20
C ALA A 73 -8.71 -14.98 -10.13
N VAL A 74 -8.90 -14.72 -11.41
CA VAL A 74 -8.51 -15.62 -12.50
C VAL A 74 -7.56 -14.87 -13.40
N ALA A 75 -6.31 -15.31 -13.51
CA ALA A 75 -5.37 -14.81 -14.50
C ALA A 75 -5.34 -15.74 -15.71
N LEU A 76 -5.46 -15.17 -16.90
CA LEU A 76 -5.31 -15.85 -18.17
C LEU A 76 -3.95 -15.48 -18.77
N HIS A 77 -3.07 -16.46 -18.93
CA HIS A 77 -1.78 -16.28 -19.59
C HIS A 77 -1.61 -17.33 -20.68
N LYS A 78 -1.50 -16.85 -21.93
CA LYS A 78 -1.55 -17.73 -23.12
C LYS A 78 -2.86 -18.53 -23.11
N THR A 79 -2.79 -19.86 -23.00
CA THR A 79 -3.96 -20.76 -22.95
C THR A 79 -4.28 -21.29 -21.57
N LYS A 80 -3.54 -20.87 -20.53
CA LYS A 80 -3.68 -21.41 -19.17
C LYS A 80 -4.39 -20.42 -18.26
N LYS A 81 -5.25 -20.94 -17.40
CA LYS A 81 -5.94 -20.21 -16.33
C LYS A 81 -5.31 -20.50 -14.99
N PHE A 82 -5.10 -19.46 -14.20
CA PHE A 82 -4.56 -19.54 -12.84
C PHE A 82 -5.57 -18.90 -11.89
N ILE A 83 -6.09 -19.68 -10.96
CA ILE A 83 -7.13 -19.25 -10.03
C ILE A 83 -6.51 -19.07 -8.64
N THR A 84 -6.86 -17.99 -7.97
CA THR A 84 -6.42 -17.66 -6.61
C THR A 84 -7.55 -17.04 -5.81
N LEU A 85 -7.39 -17.03 -4.50
CA LEU A 85 -8.23 -16.29 -3.57
C LEU A 85 -7.37 -15.27 -2.83
N GLY A 86 -7.89 -14.07 -2.65
CA GLY A 86 -7.39 -13.05 -1.76
C GLY A 86 -8.40 -12.82 -0.64
N GLU A 87 -7.92 -12.63 0.55
CA GLU A 87 -8.75 -12.39 1.73
C GLU A 87 -8.26 -11.16 2.50
N ALA A 88 -9.19 -10.42 3.07
CA ALA A 88 -8.92 -9.37 4.02
C ALA A 88 -9.87 -9.51 5.21
N SER A 89 -9.33 -9.34 6.41
CA SER A 89 -10.06 -9.39 7.67
C SER A 89 -9.31 -8.57 8.72
N PRO A 90 -9.91 -8.21 9.86
CA PRO A 90 -9.22 -7.49 10.93
C PRO A 90 -7.96 -8.17 11.45
N LYS A 91 -7.80 -9.49 11.21
CA LYS A 91 -6.63 -10.26 11.61
C LYS A 91 -5.42 -10.04 10.68
N ASN A 92 -5.66 -9.69 9.41
CA ASN A 92 -4.63 -9.60 8.38
C ASN A 92 -4.67 -8.30 7.57
N ASN A 93 -5.58 -7.37 7.90
CA ASN A 93 -5.74 -6.08 7.26
C ASN A 93 -5.93 -4.98 8.31
N GLN A 94 -5.29 -3.81 8.10
CA GLN A 94 -5.40 -2.63 8.97
C GLN A 94 -6.15 -1.48 8.29
N PHE A 95 -6.58 -1.66 7.04
CA PHE A 95 -7.27 -0.64 6.26
C PHE A 95 -8.78 -0.81 6.36
N GLU A 96 -9.52 0.30 6.27
CA GLU A 96 -10.98 0.36 6.33
C GLU A 96 -11.68 -0.09 5.02
N TYR A 97 -10.93 -0.64 4.06
CA TYR A 97 -11.43 -1.08 2.75
C TYR A 97 -11.03 -2.54 2.44
N PRO A 98 -11.67 -3.51 3.09
CA PRO A 98 -11.28 -4.91 2.99
C PRO A 98 -11.42 -5.48 1.58
N VAL A 99 -12.42 -5.03 0.80
CA VAL A 99 -12.65 -5.52 -0.57
C VAL A 99 -11.46 -5.20 -1.48
N ALA A 100 -10.98 -3.96 -1.46
CA ALA A 100 -9.84 -3.54 -2.29
C ALA A 100 -8.54 -4.27 -1.92
N ILE A 101 -8.34 -4.56 -0.64
CA ILE A 101 -7.16 -5.33 -0.19
C ILE A 101 -7.28 -6.80 -0.59
N ALA A 102 -8.45 -7.42 -0.46
CA ALA A 102 -8.70 -8.79 -0.89
C ALA A 102 -8.52 -8.94 -2.42
N GLU A 103 -9.01 -7.96 -3.19
CA GLU A 103 -8.84 -7.89 -4.64
C GLU A 103 -7.36 -7.86 -5.02
N LYS A 104 -6.58 -6.90 -4.52
CA LYS A 104 -5.15 -6.78 -4.81
C LYS A 104 -4.41 -8.08 -4.50
N ARG A 105 -4.65 -8.68 -3.34
CA ARG A 105 -4.05 -9.96 -2.95
C ARG A 105 -4.40 -11.10 -3.91
N ALA A 106 -5.67 -11.18 -4.33
CA ALA A 106 -6.11 -12.20 -5.27
C ALA A 106 -5.45 -12.04 -6.64
N VAL A 107 -5.46 -10.81 -7.18
CA VAL A 107 -4.91 -10.48 -8.50
C VAL A 107 -3.40 -10.68 -8.53
N ASP A 108 -2.68 -10.15 -7.55
CA ASP A 108 -1.22 -10.29 -7.48
C ASP A 108 -0.80 -11.76 -7.43
N ARG A 109 -1.43 -12.58 -6.58
CA ARG A 109 -1.19 -14.02 -6.54
C ARG A 109 -1.44 -14.69 -7.88
N ALA A 110 -2.52 -14.33 -8.57
CA ALA A 110 -2.87 -14.92 -9.85
C ALA A 110 -1.81 -14.63 -10.91
N ILE A 111 -1.33 -13.38 -10.99
CA ILE A 111 -0.28 -12.94 -11.90
C ILE A 111 1.04 -13.64 -11.59
N LEU A 112 1.47 -13.64 -10.31
CA LEU A 112 2.72 -14.30 -9.90
C LEU A 112 2.69 -15.82 -10.16
N LYS A 113 1.53 -16.47 -10.00
CA LYS A 113 1.34 -17.89 -10.41
C LYS A 113 1.42 -18.07 -11.91
N ALA A 114 0.82 -17.17 -12.69
CA ALA A 114 0.86 -17.23 -14.15
C ALA A 114 2.29 -17.11 -14.69
N LEU A 115 3.14 -16.35 -14.00
CA LEU A 115 4.57 -16.19 -14.30
C LEU A 115 5.45 -17.30 -13.72
N GLY A 116 4.90 -18.20 -12.89
CA GLY A 116 5.65 -19.31 -12.27
C GLY A 116 6.61 -18.90 -11.16
N ILE A 117 6.47 -17.71 -10.58
CA ILE A 117 7.36 -17.19 -9.53
C ILE A 117 6.71 -17.11 -8.14
N HIS A 118 5.41 -17.38 -8.04
CA HIS A 118 4.71 -17.46 -6.76
C HIS A 118 5.34 -18.53 -5.84
N GLY A 119 5.45 -18.19 -4.56
CA GLY A 119 6.12 -19.06 -3.57
C GLY A 119 7.58 -18.66 -3.29
N ASN A 120 8.23 -17.97 -4.23
CA ASN A 120 9.49 -17.28 -4.02
C ASN A 120 9.33 -15.75 -4.05
N VAL A 121 8.30 -15.27 -4.74
CA VAL A 121 7.93 -13.85 -4.83
C VAL A 121 6.52 -13.69 -4.29
N TYR A 122 6.32 -12.70 -3.42
CA TYR A 122 5.06 -12.34 -2.80
C TYR A 122 4.80 -10.86 -3.03
N SER A 123 3.55 -10.43 -3.13
CA SER A 123 3.19 -9.02 -3.19
C SER A 123 3.36 -8.36 -1.81
N ASP A 124 3.67 -7.06 -1.80
CA ASP A 124 3.67 -6.24 -0.57
C ASP A 124 2.28 -6.22 0.10
N GLN A 125 1.20 -6.46 -0.65
CA GLN A 125 -0.15 -6.57 -0.13
C GLN A 125 -0.40 -7.86 0.68
N GLU A 126 0.44 -8.88 0.52
CA GLU A 126 0.36 -10.13 1.28
C GLU A 126 1.14 -10.09 2.60
N MET A 127 1.99 -9.07 2.76
CA MET A 127 2.78 -8.96 3.98
C MET A 127 1.87 -8.63 5.16
N PRO A 128 1.99 -9.36 6.28
CA PRO A 128 1.35 -8.93 7.51
C PRO A 128 1.87 -7.55 7.83
N ASN A 129 0.97 -6.59 7.97
CA ASN A 129 1.35 -5.28 8.46
C ASN A 129 2.10 -5.52 9.77
N LYS A 130 3.40 -5.29 9.78
CA LYS A 130 4.14 -5.22 11.02
C LYS A 130 3.40 -4.21 11.87
N LYS A 131 2.75 -4.65 12.96
CA LYS A 131 2.50 -3.74 14.08
C LYS A 131 3.84 -3.06 14.24
N SER A 132 3.89 -1.76 14.06
CA SER A 132 5.13 -1.01 14.10
C SER A 132 5.78 -1.17 15.46
N ASN A 133 6.55 -2.24 15.62
CA ASN A 133 7.66 -2.22 16.54
C ASN A 133 8.68 -1.32 15.85
N ASN A 134 8.72 -0.09 16.34
CA ASN A 134 9.72 0.88 15.96
C ASN A 134 11.09 0.23 16.08
N ASN A 135 11.75 0.00 14.95
CA ASN A 135 13.17 0.26 14.75
C ASN A 135 13.60 -0.24 13.37
N GLU A 136 14.15 0.70 12.65
CA GLU A 136 14.97 0.68 11.42
C GLU A 136 14.31 1.23 10.15
N ASN A 137 14.53 2.39 10.02
CA ASN A 137 14.97 3.50 9.19
C ASN A 137 15.28 3.19 7.70
N THR A 138 14.61 3.86 6.73
CA THR A 138 15.10 4.99 5.96
C THR A 138 14.01 5.50 5.01
N GLY A 139 13.18 6.28 5.54
CA GLY A 139 12.24 7.22 4.95
C GLY A 139 11.64 7.94 6.14
N ILE A 140 11.71 9.25 6.21
CA ILE A 140 11.24 10.05 7.33
C ILE A 140 9.81 9.62 7.66
N LYS A 141 9.65 8.62 8.55
CA LYS A 141 8.37 8.35 9.21
C LYS A 141 8.17 9.53 10.15
N LEU A 142 7.43 10.52 9.69
CA LEU A 142 6.91 11.54 10.58
C LEU A 142 6.14 10.81 11.68
N ASP A 143 6.65 10.89 12.90
CA ASP A 143 5.95 10.42 14.09
C ASP A 143 4.59 11.14 14.16
N HIS A 144 3.59 10.52 14.78
CA HIS A 144 2.24 11.09 14.89
C HIS A 144 2.26 12.52 15.44
N ALA A 145 3.16 12.81 16.40
CA ALA A 145 3.39 14.16 16.91
C ALA A 145 3.89 15.12 15.82
N ASP A 146 4.79 14.70 14.95
CA ASP A 146 5.31 15.52 13.86
C ASP A 146 4.24 15.76 12.79
N ILE A 147 3.37 14.79 12.54
CA ILE A 147 2.20 14.95 11.66
C ILE A 147 1.24 15.99 12.22
N ILE A 148 0.96 15.95 13.53
CA ILE A 148 0.12 16.94 14.20
C ILE A 148 0.78 18.33 14.11
N GLU A 149 2.08 18.46 14.37
CA GLU A 149 2.81 19.71 14.25
C GLU A 149 2.73 20.31 12.83
N GLN A 150 2.88 19.49 11.79
CA GLN A 150 2.71 19.94 10.42
C GLN A 150 1.27 20.40 10.14
N ARG A 151 0.27 19.65 10.60
CA ARG A 151 -1.14 20.02 10.42
C ARG A 151 -1.48 21.32 11.14
N ILE A 152 -0.93 21.57 12.34
CA ILE A 152 -1.07 22.87 13.04
C ILE A 152 -0.57 24.00 12.15
N LYS A 153 0.62 23.87 11.54
CA LYS A 153 1.21 24.89 10.67
C LYS A 153 0.38 25.18 9.42
N THR A 154 -0.32 24.17 8.90
CA THR A 154 -1.15 24.28 7.69
C THR A 154 -2.60 24.64 7.96
N CYS A 155 -3.07 24.71 9.21
CA CYS A 155 -4.42 25.14 9.54
C CYS A 155 -4.65 26.60 9.09
N THR A 156 -5.71 26.82 8.31
CA THR A 156 -6.08 28.15 7.78
C THR A 156 -7.14 28.86 8.60
N HIS A 157 -7.88 28.14 9.46
CA HIS A 157 -8.96 28.66 10.27
C HIS A 157 -8.90 28.12 11.70
N GLN A 158 -9.36 28.95 12.65
CA GLN A 158 -9.42 28.57 14.07
C GLN A 158 -10.27 27.31 14.31
N ALA A 159 -11.41 27.17 13.62
CA ALA A 159 -12.27 26.01 13.75
C ALA A 159 -11.55 24.69 13.40
N ASN A 160 -10.71 24.71 12.37
CA ASN A 160 -9.91 23.54 11.97
C ASN A 160 -8.85 23.18 13.01
N LEU A 161 -8.28 24.18 13.67
CA LEU A 161 -7.29 23.99 14.74
C LEU A 161 -7.94 23.34 15.98
N GLU A 162 -9.13 23.80 16.37
CA GLU A 162 -9.91 23.22 17.48
C GLU A 162 -10.36 21.79 17.16
N GLN A 163 -10.79 21.53 15.93
CA GLN A 163 -11.14 20.18 15.47
C GLN A 163 -9.92 19.24 15.52
N LEU A 164 -8.76 19.69 15.03
CA LEU A 164 -7.52 18.92 15.09
C LEU A 164 -7.15 18.56 16.54
N LYS A 165 -7.28 19.52 17.46
CA LYS A 165 -7.02 19.33 18.89
C LYS A 165 -7.98 18.31 19.52
N SER A 166 -9.28 18.41 19.21
CA SER A 166 -10.31 17.51 19.74
C SER A 166 -10.14 16.09 19.25
N GLN A 167 -9.87 15.90 17.95
CA GLN A 167 -9.63 14.57 17.34
C GLN A 167 -8.40 13.88 17.94
N ASN A 168 -7.40 14.62 18.39
CA ASN A 168 -6.16 14.08 18.94
C ASN A 168 -6.10 14.11 20.47
N LYS A 169 -7.23 14.38 21.16
CA LYS A 169 -7.27 14.54 22.61
C LYS A 169 -6.69 13.34 23.37
N LYS A 170 -7.04 12.12 22.95
CA LYS A 170 -6.53 10.88 23.56
C LYS A 170 -5.02 10.78 23.43
N PHE A 171 -4.51 10.95 22.22
CA PHE A 171 -3.07 10.93 21.93
C PHE A 171 -2.31 12.00 22.74
N LEU A 172 -2.82 13.23 22.80
CA LEU A 172 -2.19 14.33 23.56
C LEU A 172 -2.16 14.01 25.06
N THR A 173 -3.18 13.33 25.59
CA THR A 173 -3.20 12.90 27.01
C THR A 173 -2.15 11.82 27.27
N GLU A 174 -2.00 10.85 26.38
CA GLU A 174 -0.99 9.81 26.46
C GLU A 174 0.43 10.38 26.30
N LEU A 175 0.63 11.28 25.34
CA LEU A 175 1.91 11.94 25.11
C LEU A 175 2.36 12.76 26.32
N LYS A 176 1.44 13.41 27.03
CA LYS A 176 1.75 14.16 28.25
C LYS A 176 2.37 13.28 29.36
N THR A 177 1.99 12.01 29.42
CA THR A 177 2.49 11.08 30.40
C THR A 177 3.76 10.36 29.98
N GLN A 178 3.95 10.16 28.67
CA GLN A 178 5.04 9.38 28.10
C GLN A 178 6.23 10.24 27.64
N ASP A 179 5.97 11.44 27.10
CA ASP A 179 6.97 12.39 26.57
C ASP A 179 6.54 13.82 26.80
N LEU A 180 6.75 14.30 28.03
CA LEU A 180 6.38 15.64 28.45
C LEU A 180 7.05 16.77 27.61
N PRO A 181 8.34 16.70 27.26
CA PRO A 181 8.99 17.70 26.40
C PRO A 181 8.29 17.85 25.05
N ARG A 182 7.92 16.74 24.43
CA ARG A 182 7.27 16.72 23.13
C ARG A 182 5.82 17.18 23.20
N PHE A 183 5.13 16.85 24.28
CA PHE A 183 3.78 17.38 24.57
C PHE A 183 3.81 18.92 24.70
N GLU A 184 4.75 19.48 25.47
CA GLU A 184 4.85 20.93 25.64
C GLU A 184 5.21 21.66 24.33
N LYS A 185 6.02 21.06 23.47
CA LYS A 185 6.30 21.57 22.12
C LYS A 185 5.02 21.66 21.28
N LEU A 186 4.20 20.61 21.24
CA LEU A 186 2.93 20.60 20.52
C LEU A 186 1.92 21.59 21.11
N LYS A 187 1.80 21.63 22.42
CA LYS A 187 0.94 22.60 23.13
C LYS A 187 1.29 24.03 22.77
N LYS A 188 2.58 24.37 22.76
CA LYS A 188 3.06 25.69 22.31
C LYS A 188 2.67 25.96 20.86
N ALA A 189 2.86 24.99 19.95
CA ALA A 189 2.49 25.15 18.55
C ALA A 189 0.98 25.44 18.37
N PHE A 190 0.11 24.78 19.12
CA PHE A 190 -1.34 25.06 19.13
C PHE A 190 -1.63 26.49 19.61
N VAL A 191 -0.97 26.96 20.68
CA VAL A 191 -1.16 28.31 21.23
C VAL A 191 -0.69 29.35 20.24
N ASP A 192 0.53 29.21 19.71
CA ASP A 192 1.12 30.16 18.76
C ASP A 192 0.25 30.31 17.51
N ARG A 193 -0.26 29.18 16.98
CA ARG A 193 -1.15 29.19 15.80
C ARG A 193 -2.49 29.83 16.09
N ASN A 194 -3.08 29.56 17.27
CA ASN A 194 -4.34 30.18 17.66
C ASN A 194 -4.21 31.73 17.79
N GLN A 195 -3.10 32.21 18.34
CA GLN A 195 -2.83 33.65 18.45
C GLN A 195 -2.71 34.35 17.08
N GLN A 196 -2.28 33.64 16.04
CA GLN A 196 -2.22 34.20 14.68
C GLN A 196 -3.61 34.47 14.11
N PHE A 197 -4.62 33.67 14.47
CA PHE A 197 -6.01 33.87 14.04
C PHE A 197 -6.74 34.97 14.80
N THR A 198 -6.27 35.35 16.01
CA THR A 198 -6.90 36.38 16.82
C THR A 198 -6.29 37.77 16.59
N LYS A 199 -5.16 37.86 15.88
CA LYS A 199 -4.45 39.12 15.61
C LYS A 199 -4.70 39.66 14.19
N GLY A 200 -5.40 38.97 13.35
CA GLY A 200 -5.84 39.36 12.00
C GLY A 200 -7.34 39.51 11.93
#